data_effc67c90678df51421fe6f0552e9b04
#
_entry.id   effc67c90678df51421fe6f0552e9b04
#
_cell.length_a   1.000
_cell.length_b   1.000
_cell.length_c   1.000
_cell.angle_alpha   90.00
_cell.angle_beta   90.00
_cell.angle_gamma   90.00
#
_symmetry.space_group_name_H-M   'P 1'
#
loop_
_entity.id
_entity.type
_entity.pdbx_description
1 polymer ?
#
loop_
_entity_poly.entity_id
_entity_poly.type
_entity_poly.pdbx_seq_one_letter_code
_entity_poly.pdbx_strand_id
1 'polypeptide(L)'
;MADTEVICVSGALQYSRVNGYGAEFEFGGDYMHEASPAEGPPVAVVRSGPPPKVVAIDAVRGGGPAMTEAALRRDLNKARIAFEGARELATGHWGCGAFGNNHDLMFLKQWLAASDAGVRAMHYYDFSRGKQSHNVVPLTRKLRHLTVAQAWAFLREELTGGLGPADVASFSVRVREVATGKRAVPSPSA
;
A
#
# COMPACT_ATOMS: atom_id res chain seq x y z
N MET A 1 14.50 -9.23 5.19
CA MET A 1 15.02 -7.89 4.82
C MET A 1 15.21 -7.07 6.07
N ALA A 2 16.32 -6.34 6.19
CA ALA A 2 16.52 -5.37 7.28
C ALA A 2 15.54 -4.19 7.14
N ASP A 3 15.45 -3.36 8.19
CA ASP A 3 14.43 -2.29 8.25
C ASP A 3 14.59 -1.19 7.17
N THR A 4 15.78 -1.11 6.58
CA THR A 4 16.14 -0.15 5.52
C THR A 4 16.38 -0.81 4.17
N GLU A 5 16.15 -2.12 4.05
CA GLU A 5 16.37 -2.84 2.79
C GLU A 5 15.11 -2.91 1.96
N VAL A 6 15.27 -2.72 0.66
CA VAL A 6 14.26 -2.94 -0.38
C VAL A 6 14.89 -3.70 -1.54
N ILE A 7 14.10 -4.48 -2.25
CA ILE A 7 14.55 -5.15 -3.48
C ILE A 7 13.98 -4.37 -4.65
N CYS A 8 14.85 -3.86 -5.52
CA CYS A 8 14.46 -3.15 -6.73
C CYS A 8 14.78 -3.99 -7.96
N VAL A 9 13.79 -4.20 -8.80
CA VAL A 9 13.92 -4.87 -10.10
C VAL A 9 13.57 -3.88 -11.19
N SER A 10 14.48 -3.63 -12.12
CA SER A 10 14.28 -2.74 -13.26
C SER A 10 14.54 -3.49 -14.55
N GLY A 11 13.81 -3.16 -15.60
CA GLY A 11 13.97 -3.77 -16.91
C GLY A 11 13.42 -5.20 -17.03
N ALA A 12 12.67 -5.67 -16.02
CA ALA A 12 12.04 -6.99 -16.10
C ALA A 12 10.90 -7.00 -17.11
N LEU A 13 10.86 -8.03 -17.93
CA LEU A 13 9.75 -8.31 -18.85
C LEU A 13 8.93 -9.47 -18.29
N GLN A 14 7.64 -9.35 -18.37
CA GLN A 14 6.74 -10.44 -17.98
C GLN A 14 6.42 -11.28 -19.20
N TYR A 15 6.82 -12.55 -19.17
CA TYR A 15 6.57 -13.52 -20.24
C TYR A 15 5.40 -14.44 -19.96
N SER A 16 5.06 -14.64 -18.70
CA SER A 16 4.04 -15.62 -18.29
C SER A 16 2.99 -14.99 -17.39
N ARG A 17 1.77 -15.47 -17.54
CA ARG A 17 0.72 -15.31 -16.53
C ARG A 17 0.93 -16.37 -15.44
N VAL A 18 0.48 -16.07 -14.25
CA VAL A 18 0.55 -16.99 -13.13
C VAL A 18 -0.81 -17.09 -12.46
N ASN A 19 -1.14 -18.28 -12.00
CA ASN A 19 -2.28 -18.56 -11.16
C ASN A 19 -1.78 -18.94 -9.77
N GLY A 20 -2.62 -18.76 -8.74
CA GLY A 20 -2.28 -19.12 -7.38
C GLY A 20 -1.26 -18.19 -6.71
N TYR A 21 -0.85 -18.56 -5.51
CA TYR A 21 0.07 -17.83 -4.67
C TYR A 21 0.84 -18.78 -3.75
N GLY A 22 2.13 -18.53 -3.52
CA GLY A 22 2.96 -19.37 -2.64
C GLY A 22 3.12 -20.78 -3.18
N ALA A 23 2.73 -21.79 -2.43
CA ALA A 23 2.84 -23.20 -2.82
C ALA A 23 1.87 -23.61 -3.94
N GLU A 24 0.83 -22.81 -4.18
CA GLU A 24 -0.17 -23.04 -5.23
C GLU A 24 0.14 -22.28 -6.52
N PHE A 25 1.36 -21.77 -6.64
CA PHE A 25 1.80 -21.00 -7.80
C PHE A 25 1.93 -21.92 -9.02
N GLU A 26 1.21 -21.62 -10.08
CA GLU A 26 1.18 -22.38 -11.31
C GLU A 26 1.33 -21.48 -12.54
N PHE A 27 1.87 -22.04 -13.62
CA PHE A 27 1.93 -21.37 -14.91
C PHE A 27 0.50 -21.17 -15.46
N GLY A 28 0.13 -19.92 -15.70
CA GLY A 28 -1.20 -19.52 -16.15
C GLY A 28 -1.29 -19.23 -17.67
N GLY A 29 -0.27 -19.59 -18.42
CA GLY A 29 -0.16 -19.31 -19.86
C GLY A 29 0.82 -18.18 -20.19
N ASP A 30 1.05 -17.95 -21.46
CA ASP A 30 1.91 -16.88 -21.94
C ASP A 30 1.24 -15.52 -21.73
N TYR A 31 1.98 -14.56 -21.21
CA TYR A 31 1.47 -13.22 -20.97
C TYR A 31 1.11 -12.48 -22.25
N MET A 32 1.74 -12.87 -23.35
CA MET A 32 1.69 -12.20 -24.63
C MET A 32 0.61 -12.74 -25.59
N HIS A 33 -0.20 -13.70 -25.17
CA HIS A 33 -1.22 -14.34 -26.01
C HIS A 33 -2.62 -13.77 -25.77
N GLU A 34 -2.89 -12.59 -26.34
CA GLU A 34 -4.24 -12.20 -26.76
C GLU A 34 -4.36 -12.03 -28.28
N ALA A 35 -3.33 -12.41 -29.05
CA ALA A 35 -3.47 -12.50 -30.50
C ALA A 35 -4.27 -13.76 -30.86
N SER A 36 -5.36 -13.56 -31.60
CA SER A 36 -6.13 -14.65 -32.22
C SER A 36 -5.21 -15.57 -33.01
N PRO A 37 -5.42 -16.89 -33.04
CA PRO A 37 -4.63 -17.83 -33.81
C PRO A 37 -4.53 -17.50 -35.34
N ALA A 38 -5.35 -16.57 -35.80
CA ALA A 38 -5.36 -16.10 -37.22
C ALA A 38 -4.29 -15.06 -37.55
N GLU A 39 -3.55 -14.51 -36.56
CA GLU A 39 -2.69 -13.31 -36.79
C GLU A 39 -1.18 -13.57 -36.76
N GLY A 40 -0.74 -14.82 -36.86
CA GLY A 40 0.70 -15.16 -36.90
C GLY A 40 1.35 -15.28 -35.52
N PRO A 41 2.68 -15.52 -35.44
CA PRO A 41 3.39 -15.68 -34.20
C PRO A 41 3.28 -14.42 -33.34
N PRO A 42 3.14 -14.56 -32.01
CA PRO A 42 2.95 -13.44 -31.10
C PRO A 42 4.11 -12.46 -31.22
N VAL A 43 3.80 -11.27 -31.65
CA VAL A 43 4.73 -10.15 -31.56
C VAL A 43 4.74 -9.70 -30.13
N ALA A 44 5.94 -9.67 -29.52
CA ALA A 44 6.11 -9.08 -28.20
C ALA A 44 5.46 -7.70 -28.19
N VAL A 45 4.39 -7.53 -27.40
CA VAL A 45 3.81 -6.20 -27.20
C VAL A 45 4.83 -5.41 -26.41
N VAL A 46 5.71 -4.75 -27.12
CA VAL A 46 6.64 -3.78 -26.52
C VAL A 46 5.76 -2.65 -25.99
N ARG A 47 5.57 -2.60 -24.69
CA ARG A 47 4.94 -1.44 -24.07
C ARG A 47 5.70 -0.20 -24.52
N SER A 48 5.00 0.78 -25.06
CA SER A 48 5.57 2.08 -25.34
C SER A 48 5.96 2.74 -24.02
N GLY A 49 7.25 2.84 -23.74
CA GLY A 49 7.80 3.45 -22.53
C GLY A 49 8.82 2.55 -21.81
N PRO A 50 9.57 3.09 -20.86
CA PRO A 50 10.52 2.30 -20.09
C PRO A 50 9.78 1.26 -19.25
N PRO A 51 10.37 0.06 -19.07
CA PRO A 51 9.79 -0.97 -18.21
C PRO A 51 9.60 -0.44 -16.79
N PRO A 52 8.53 -0.83 -16.09
CA PRO A 52 8.28 -0.38 -14.75
C PRO A 52 9.40 -0.85 -13.80
N LYS A 53 9.75 0.00 -12.84
CA LYS A 53 10.56 -0.41 -11.70
C LYS A 53 9.63 -1.12 -10.71
N VAL A 54 9.92 -2.37 -10.41
CA VAL A 54 9.22 -3.14 -9.38
C VAL A 54 10.03 -3.04 -8.08
N VAL A 55 9.37 -2.65 -7.00
CA VAL A 55 9.99 -2.58 -5.68
C VAL A 55 9.25 -3.51 -4.74
N ALA A 56 9.98 -4.48 -4.20
CA ALA A 56 9.47 -5.42 -3.20
C ALA A 56 9.96 -5.01 -1.81
N ILE A 57 9.01 -4.92 -0.88
CA ILE A 57 9.24 -4.61 0.54
C ILE A 57 8.40 -5.54 1.41
N ASP A 58 8.96 -5.96 2.53
CA ASP A 58 8.24 -6.71 3.55
C ASP A 58 7.58 -5.77 4.57
N ALA A 59 6.46 -6.19 5.12
CA ALA A 59 5.75 -5.51 6.19
C ALA A 59 5.97 -6.22 7.53
N VAL A 60 5.73 -5.53 8.64
CA VAL A 60 5.58 -6.18 9.95
C VAL A 60 4.34 -7.08 9.91
N ARG A 61 4.41 -8.24 10.57
CA ARG A 61 3.26 -9.13 10.72
C ARG A 61 2.14 -8.43 11.47
N GLY A 62 0.89 -8.62 11.02
CA GLY A 62 -0.29 -7.95 11.52
C GLY A 62 -0.66 -8.27 12.97
N GLY A 63 -1.72 -7.66 13.44
CA GLY A 63 -2.19 -7.72 14.82
C GLY A 63 -1.67 -6.55 15.68
N GLY A 64 -1.79 -6.68 17.00
CA GLY A 64 -1.33 -5.67 17.95
C GLY A 64 0.13 -5.21 17.75
N PRO A 65 1.08 -6.13 17.51
CA PRO A 65 2.48 -5.78 17.25
C PRO A 65 2.67 -4.81 16.07
N ALA A 66 1.85 -4.87 15.03
CA ALA A 66 1.93 -3.97 13.88
C ALA A 66 1.52 -2.53 14.18
N MET A 67 0.88 -2.29 15.33
CA MET A 67 0.40 -0.97 15.77
C MET A 67 1.31 -0.31 16.80
N THR A 68 2.42 -0.93 17.17
CA THR A 68 3.44 -0.29 18.01
C THR A 68 4.16 0.82 17.25
N GLU A 69 4.63 1.84 17.95
CA GLU A 69 5.36 2.93 17.30
C GLU A 69 6.57 2.43 16.50
N ALA A 70 7.31 1.48 17.04
CA ALA A 70 8.45 0.89 16.35
C ALA A 70 8.04 0.23 15.02
N ALA A 71 6.96 -0.54 15.01
CA ALA A 71 6.43 -1.18 13.82
C ALA A 71 5.88 -0.16 12.80
N LEU A 72 5.18 0.86 13.29
CA LEU A 72 4.68 1.94 12.44
C LEU A 72 5.83 2.68 11.75
N ARG A 73 6.86 3.07 12.52
CA ARG A 73 8.05 3.76 11.98
C ARG A 73 8.82 2.90 11.00
N ARG A 74 9.02 1.61 11.32
CA ARG A 74 9.71 0.67 10.43
C ARG A 74 9.01 0.58 9.08
N ASP A 75 7.71 0.32 9.07
CA ASP A 75 6.96 0.17 7.83
C ASP A 75 6.91 1.49 7.03
N LEU A 76 6.76 2.63 7.71
CA LEU A 76 6.82 3.94 7.05
C LEU A 76 8.18 4.20 6.40
N ASN A 77 9.28 3.95 7.13
CA ASN A 77 10.62 4.12 6.59
C ASN A 77 10.86 3.23 5.38
N LYS A 78 10.43 1.97 5.46
CA LYS A 78 10.56 1.00 4.37
C LYS A 78 9.79 1.43 3.13
N ALA A 79 8.54 1.84 3.31
CA ALA A 79 7.73 2.35 2.21
C ALA A 79 8.31 3.66 1.63
N ARG A 80 8.79 4.59 2.47
CA ARG A 80 9.41 5.82 2.03
C ARG A 80 10.64 5.58 1.14
N ILE A 81 11.54 4.69 1.57
CA ILE A 81 12.73 4.31 0.79
C ILE A 81 12.31 3.66 -0.54
N ALA A 82 11.30 2.79 -0.50
CA ALA A 82 10.78 2.14 -1.71
C ALA A 82 10.20 3.14 -2.72
N PHE A 83 9.60 4.22 -2.25
CA PHE A 83 8.92 5.23 -3.07
C PHE A 83 9.83 6.38 -3.47
N GLU A 84 11.05 6.44 -2.95
CA GLU A 84 12.00 7.52 -3.23
C GLU A 84 12.28 7.67 -4.73
N GLY A 85 12.16 8.90 -5.23
CA GLY A 85 12.36 9.24 -6.63
C GLY A 85 11.21 8.84 -7.56
N ALA A 86 10.16 8.19 -7.06
CA ALA A 86 8.97 7.90 -7.87
C ALA A 86 8.10 9.15 -8.04
N ARG A 87 7.73 9.48 -9.28
CA ARG A 87 6.70 10.50 -9.55
C ARG A 87 5.29 9.94 -9.38
N GLU A 88 5.12 8.72 -9.84
CA GLU A 88 3.87 7.96 -9.76
C GLU A 88 4.19 6.54 -9.32
N LEU A 89 3.34 5.96 -8.51
CA LEU A 89 3.47 4.58 -8.08
C LEU A 89 2.13 3.86 -8.14
N ALA A 90 2.20 2.56 -8.39
CA ALA A 90 1.08 1.63 -8.27
C ALA A 90 1.32 0.71 -7.08
N THR A 91 0.33 0.58 -6.22
CA THR A 91 0.40 -0.25 -5.02
C THR A 91 -0.98 -0.82 -4.66
N GLY A 92 -1.08 -1.54 -3.56
CA GLY A 92 -2.35 -2.14 -3.13
C GLY A 92 -2.27 -2.63 -1.68
N HIS A 93 -2.79 -3.82 -1.41
CA HIS A 93 -2.91 -4.41 -0.08
C HIS A 93 -1.58 -4.94 0.49
N TRP A 94 -0.54 -4.10 0.49
CA TRP A 94 0.77 -4.45 1.04
C TRP A 94 0.66 -4.98 2.48
N GLY A 95 1.16 -6.19 2.70
CA GLY A 95 1.16 -6.85 4.00
C GLY A 95 -0.21 -7.34 4.50
N CYS A 96 -1.30 -7.16 3.74
CA CYS A 96 -2.65 -7.56 4.19
C CYS A 96 -3.00 -9.03 3.90
N GLY A 97 -2.26 -9.69 3.03
CA GLY A 97 -2.43 -11.11 2.73
C GLY A 97 -1.84 -12.00 3.84
N ALA A 98 -0.77 -12.71 3.55
CA ALA A 98 -0.14 -13.68 4.47
C ALA A 98 0.28 -13.08 5.83
N PHE A 99 0.54 -11.77 5.90
CA PHE A 99 0.87 -11.10 7.15
C PHE A 99 -0.34 -10.59 7.94
N GLY A 100 -1.54 -10.61 7.36
CA GLY A 100 -2.79 -10.31 8.06
C GLY A 100 -2.93 -8.90 8.61
N ASN A 101 -2.29 -7.91 7.99
CA ASN A 101 -2.42 -6.52 8.42
C ASN A 101 -3.80 -5.94 8.09
N ASN A 102 -4.19 -4.94 8.87
CA ASN A 102 -5.41 -4.17 8.61
C ASN A 102 -5.24 -3.29 7.35
N HIS A 103 -6.21 -3.34 6.43
CA HIS A 103 -6.16 -2.64 5.14
C HIS A 103 -6.08 -1.12 5.28
N ASP A 104 -6.89 -0.52 6.16
CA ASP A 104 -6.89 0.93 6.37
C ASP A 104 -5.57 1.41 6.97
N LEU A 105 -4.98 0.64 7.89
CA LEU A 105 -3.68 0.94 8.48
C LEU A 105 -2.57 0.92 7.42
N MET A 106 -2.54 -0.13 6.58
CA MET A 106 -1.51 -0.26 5.55
C MET A 106 -1.68 0.75 4.43
N PHE A 107 -2.91 1.14 4.11
CA PHE A 107 -3.18 2.26 3.22
C PHE A 107 -2.62 3.57 3.80
N LEU A 108 -2.92 3.89 5.06
CA LEU A 108 -2.45 5.12 5.71
C LEU A 108 -0.93 5.18 5.76
N LYS A 109 -0.25 4.08 6.09
CA LYS A 109 1.21 4.00 6.08
C LYS A 109 1.78 4.31 4.69
N GLN A 110 1.24 3.69 3.64
CA GLN A 110 1.69 3.91 2.27
C GLN A 110 1.40 5.34 1.79
N TRP A 111 0.24 5.87 2.11
CA TRP A 111 -0.12 7.24 1.74
C TRP A 111 0.76 8.29 2.41
N LEU A 112 1.06 8.12 3.70
CA LEU A 112 1.99 8.98 4.43
C LEU A 112 3.41 8.89 3.83
N ALA A 113 3.90 7.68 3.59
CA ALA A 113 5.22 7.46 3.00
C ALA A 113 5.34 8.04 1.59
N ALA A 114 4.30 7.90 0.77
CA ALA A 114 4.25 8.48 -0.57
C ALA A 114 4.25 10.01 -0.52
N SER A 115 3.50 10.59 0.41
CA SER A 115 3.45 12.04 0.63
C SER A 115 4.80 12.59 1.08
N ASP A 116 5.48 11.92 2.01
CA ASP A 116 6.81 12.29 2.50
C ASP A 116 7.90 12.13 1.42
N ALA A 117 7.78 11.13 0.56
CA ALA A 117 8.68 10.92 -0.58
C ALA A 117 8.42 11.86 -1.78
N GLY A 118 7.41 12.73 -1.70
CA GLY A 118 7.07 13.67 -2.78
C GLY A 118 6.42 13.02 -4.00
N VAL A 119 5.80 11.86 -3.86
CA VAL A 119 5.07 11.17 -4.93
C VAL A 119 3.86 11.99 -5.34
N ARG A 120 3.72 12.26 -6.65
CA ARG A 120 2.61 13.08 -7.18
C ARG A 120 1.29 12.32 -7.26
N ALA A 121 1.35 11.02 -7.60
CA ALA A 121 0.17 10.18 -7.72
C ALA A 121 0.45 8.77 -7.20
N MET A 122 -0.42 8.30 -6.31
CA MET A 122 -0.44 6.93 -5.83
C MET A 122 -1.70 6.25 -6.35
N HIS A 123 -1.53 5.29 -7.25
CA HIS A 123 -2.60 4.44 -7.78
C HIS A 123 -2.78 3.26 -6.83
N TYR A 124 -3.81 3.31 -6.00
CA TYR A 124 -4.10 2.26 -5.03
C TYR A 124 -5.11 1.28 -5.59
N TYR A 125 -4.68 0.04 -5.79
CA TYR A 125 -5.52 -1.04 -6.29
C TYR A 125 -6.15 -1.81 -5.13
N ASP A 126 -7.47 -1.69 -5.02
CA ASP A 126 -8.27 -2.40 -4.03
C ASP A 126 -8.86 -3.68 -4.65
N PHE A 127 -8.28 -4.83 -4.34
CA PHE A 127 -8.71 -6.14 -4.83
C PHE A 127 -9.86 -6.75 -4.02
N SER A 128 -10.40 -6.06 -3.04
CA SER A 128 -11.38 -6.58 -2.08
C SER A 128 -12.78 -6.81 -2.66
N ARG A 129 -13.00 -6.52 -3.93
CA ARG A 129 -14.31 -6.63 -4.62
C ARG A 129 -15.44 -6.00 -3.80
N GLY A 130 -15.18 -4.85 -3.20
CA GLY A 130 -16.17 -4.10 -2.42
C GLY A 130 -16.37 -4.57 -0.97
N LYS A 131 -15.56 -5.47 -0.46
CA LYS A 131 -15.79 -6.04 0.88
C LYS A 131 -14.92 -5.48 2.03
N GLN A 132 -13.79 -4.81 1.77
CA GLN A 132 -12.82 -4.52 2.83
C GLN A 132 -12.22 -3.11 2.91
N SER A 133 -12.23 -2.29 1.89
CA SER A 133 -11.58 -0.96 1.91
C SER A 133 -12.54 0.21 1.73
N HIS A 134 -13.68 0.17 2.41
CA HIS A 134 -14.66 1.24 2.28
C HIS A 134 -14.21 2.60 2.84
N ASN A 135 -13.10 2.62 3.59
CA ASN A 135 -12.65 3.83 4.28
C ASN A 135 -11.55 4.61 3.54
N VAL A 136 -10.87 4.03 2.55
CA VAL A 136 -9.74 4.67 1.83
C VAL A 136 -10.12 6.04 1.27
N VAL A 137 -11.19 6.13 0.48
CA VAL A 137 -11.64 7.40 -0.13
C VAL A 137 -12.14 8.39 0.92
N PRO A 138 -13.01 8.01 1.87
CA PRO A 138 -13.39 8.90 2.97
C PRO A 138 -12.22 9.40 3.80
N LEU A 139 -11.27 8.53 4.16
CA LEU A 139 -10.06 8.90 4.91
C LEU A 139 -9.22 9.94 4.15
N THR A 140 -8.94 9.69 2.87
CA THR A 140 -8.16 10.63 2.05
C THR A 140 -8.81 12.02 2.02
N ARG A 141 -10.14 12.07 1.83
CA ARG A 141 -10.88 13.34 1.84
C ARG A 141 -10.78 14.08 3.16
N LYS A 142 -10.79 13.35 4.27
CA LYS A 142 -10.71 13.93 5.62
C LYS A 142 -9.32 14.37 6.02
N LEU A 143 -8.28 13.65 5.56
CA LEU A 143 -6.91 13.85 6.02
C LEU A 143 -6.02 14.65 5.05
N ARG A 144 -6.44 14.84 3.79
CA ARG A 144 -5.62 15.45 2.72
C ARG A 144 -5.14 16.88 2.99
N HIS A 145 -5.73 17.57 3.96
CA HIS A 145 -5.36 18.94 4.33
C HIS A 145 -4.26 18.98 5.40
N LEU A 146 -3.95 17.84 6.00
CA LEU A 146 -2.89 17.73 7.00
C LEU A 146 -1.52 17.69 6.34
N THR A 147 -0.52 18.25 7.02
CA THR A 147 0.87 17.96 6.70
C THR A 147 1.20 16.50 7.05
N VAL A 148 2.30 15.96 6.50
CA VAL A 148 2.76 14.60 6.83
C VAL A 148 2.97 14.45 8.34
N ALA A 149 3.57 15.44 8.98
CA ALA A 149 3.80 15.43 10.44
C ALA A 149 2.50 15.39 11.25
N GLN A 150 1.51 16.20 10.86
CA GLN A 150 0.18 16.20 11.52
C GLN A 150 -0.55 14.89 11.30
N ALA A 151 -0.51 14.34 10.08
CA ALA A 151 -1.15 13.07 9.77
C ALA A 151 -0.44 11.89 10.48
N TRP A 152 0.87 11.95 10.64
CA TRP A 152 1.63 10.99 11.45
C TRP A 152 1.23 11.06 12.92
N ALA A 153 1.19 12.25 13.51
CA ALA A 153 0.77 12.41 14.91
C ALA A 153 -0.66 11.91 15.12
N PHE A 154 -1.57 12.23 14.18
CA PHE A 154 -2.96 11.77 14.22
C PHE A 154 -3.07 10.24 14.12
N LEU A 155 -2.31 9.59 13.24
CA LEU A 155 -2.25 8.14 13.16
C LEU A 155 -1.77 7.54 14.48
N ARG A 156 -0.66 8.05 15.01
CA ARG A 156 -0.01 7.54 16.22
C ARG A 156 -0.85 7.71 17.47
N GLU A 157 -1.46 8.86 17.65
CA GLU A 157 -2.13 9.24 18.91
C GLU A 157 -3.63 8.91 18.87
N GLU A 158 -4.29 9.33 17.81
CA GLU A 158 -5.75 9.25 17.73
C GLU A 158 -6.25 7.93 17.15
N LEU A 159 -5.59 7.41 16.12
CA LEU A 159 -6.07 6.20 15.45
C LEU A 159 -5.56 4.93 16.13
N THR A 160 -4.34 4.91 16.62
CA THR A 160 -3.82 3.74 17.35
C THR A 160 -4.07 3.80 18.84
N GLY A 161 -4.50 4.94 19.37
CA GLY A 161 -4.79 5.10 20.81
C GLY A 161 -3.55 5.36 21.67
N GLY A 162 -2.49 5.91 21.06
CA GLY A 162 -1.23 6.19 21.71
C GLY A 162 -0.25 5.02 21.69
N LEU A 163 0.84 5.15 22.42
CA LEU A 163 2.00 4.24 22.39
C LEU A 163 1.82 2.90 23.12
N GLY A 164 0.63 2.37 23.20
CA GLY A 164 0.35 1.06 23.80
C GLY A 164 0.05 -0.02 22.73
N PRO A 165 -0.08 -1.29 23.13
CA PRO A 165 -0.58 -2.32 22.24
C PRO A 165 -2.02 -1.98 21.85
N ALA A 166 -2.18 -1.32 20.71
CA ALA A 166 -3.48 -0.96 20.18
C ALA A 166 -4.23 -2.21 19.74
N ASP A 167 -5.48 -2.32 20.15
CA ASP A 167 -6.40 -3.32 19.64
C ASP A 167 -6.82 -2.97 18.22
N VAL A 168 -6.67 -3.93 17.29
CA VAL A 168 -7.06 -3.78 15.88
C VAL A 168 -8.54 -3.44 15.72
N ALA A 169 -9.39 -3.97 16.60
CA ALA A 169 -10.82 -3.68 16.59
C ALA A 169 -11.09 -2.21 16.93
N SER A 170 -10.44 -1.69 17.98
CA SER A 170 -10.53 -0.29 18.37
C SER A 170 -9.99 0.66 17.29
N PHE A 171 -8.89 0.29 16.63
CA PHE A 171 -8.38 1.03 15.45
C PHE A 171 -9.45 1.12 14.35
N SER A 172 -10.04 0.00 13.98
CA SER A 172 -11.06 -0.05 12.92
C SER A 172 -12.30 0.79 13.26
N VAL A 173 -12.70 0.86 14.54
CA VAL A 173 -13.78 1.73 15.01
C VAL A 173 -13.38 3.20 14.83
N ARG A 174 -12.20 3.60 15.30
CA ARG A 174 -11.72 4.99 15.20
C ARG A 174 -11.59 5.44 13.73
N VAL A 175 -11.06 4.59 12.86
CA VAL A 175 -10.99 4.86 11.41
C VAL A 175 -12.38 5.11 10.83
N ARG A 176 -13.37 4.29 11.17
CA ARG A 176 -14.75 4.47 10.72
C ARG A 176 -15.35 5.77 11.25
N GLU A 177 -15.08 6.14 12.49
CA GLU A 177 -15.53 7.40 13.07
C GLU A 177 -14.96 8.61 12.31
N VAL A 178 -13.66 8.57 11.93
CA VAL A 178 -13.04 9.60 11.10
C VAL A 178 -13.69 9.64 9.72
N ALA A 179 -13.79 8.50 9.07
CA ALA A 179 -14.37 8.39 7.73
C ALA A 179 -15.80 8.92 7.64
N THR A 180 -16.59 8.70 8.70
CA THR A 180 -17.99 9.17 8.80
C THR A 180 -18.14 10.58 9.40
N GLY A 181 -17.05 11.22 9.85
CA GLY A 181 -17.07 12.54 10.48
C GLY A 181 -17.52 12.56 11.94
N LYS A 182 -17.65 11.40 12.57
CA LYS A 182 -17.97 11.30 14.02
C LYS A 182 -16.76 11.61 14.91
N ARG A 183 -15.55 11.45 14.40
CA ARG A 183 -14.30 11.86 15.07
C ARG A 183 -13.69 13.04 14.34
N ALA A 184 -13.33 14.07 15.08
CA ALA A 184 -12.69 15.25 14.53
C ALA A 184 -11.27 14.93 14.02
N VAL A 185 -10.86 15.65 12.99
CA VAL A 185 -9.51 15.67 12.46
C VAL A 185 -8.92 17.03 12.79
N PRO A 186 -7.62 17.13 13.13
CA PRO A 186 -6.99 18.42 13.39
C PRO A 186 -7.21 19.42 12.26
N SER A 187 -7.43 20.68 12.61
CA SER A 187 -7.53 21.77 11.61
C SER A 187 -6.16 22.02 10.98
N PRO A 188 -6.11 22.50 9.72
CA PRO A 188 -4.85 22.77 9.03
C PRO A 188 -4.06 23.95 9.60
N SER A 189 -4.63 24.68 10.52
CA SER A 189 -4.04 25.89 11.10
C SER A 189 -3.73 25.71 12.57
N ALA A 190 -2.48 25.60 12.84
CA ALA A 190 -1.80 26.23 13.97
C ALA A 190 -0.34 26.43 13.58
#